data_271403b0a14a7754baa1e52f10cde701
#
_entry.id   271403b0a14a7754baa1e52f10cde701
#
_cell.length_a   1.000
_cell.length_b   1.000
_cell.length_c   1.000
_cell.angle_alpha   90.00
_cell.angle_beta   90.00
_cell.angle_gamma   90.00
#
_symmetry.space_group_name_H-M   'P 1'
#
loop_
_entity.id
_entity.type
_entity.pdbx_description
1 polymer ?
#
loop_
_entity_poly.entity_id
_entity_poly.type
_entity_poly.pdbx_seq_one_letter_code
_entity_poly.pdbx_strand_id
1 'polypeptide(L)'
;MNDKVKLLVLINPNNPTGNVIKKEEIDKIIDLASQWKNCTIISDEIYDRLNFDGDHYSTASRSSNVPVITLNGVSKVYYAPGWRIGYMAIHDPTEKLIEIRDALERLLRSRLCASTPAQYGYLAGLKGDSSWMEDYLNMIIKHNNLCLNHINKIDGISVQPPRGAFYMFVRITHEYWKNNDKEFVLRLLNDKHVLVVHGSGFSAQYGKGHFRMVFLPSEKILTNALTRIDEFLQQPIN
;
A
#
# COMPACT_ATOMS: atom_id res chain seq x y z
N MET A 1 -18.37 14.71 -0.67
CA MET A 1 -18.71 13.92 -1.89
C MET A 1 -19.94 14.53 -2.54
N ASN A 2 -20.29 14.18 -3.77
CA ASN A 2 -21.50 14.61 -4.47
C ASN A 2 -22.10 13.45 -5.27
N ASP A 3 -23.29 13.62 -5.87
CA ASP A 3 -24.02 12.54 -6.59
C ASP A 3 -23.30 11.98 -7.82
N LYS A 4 -22.20 12.59 -8.24
CA LYS A 4 -21.35 12.10 -9.34
C LYS A 4 -20.36 11.03 -8.88
N VAL A 5 -20.12 10.91 -7.57
CA VAL A 5 -19.20 9.89 -7.01
C VAL A 5 -19.87 8.52 -7.12
N LYS A 6 -19.24 7.63 -7.87
CA LYS A 6 -19.68 6.24 -8.09
C LYS A 6 -18.81 5.24 -7.36
N LEU A 7 -17.52 5.56 -7.20
CA LEU A 7 -16.54 4.68 -6.59
C LEU A 7 -15.75 5.43 -5.53
N LEU A 8 -15.54 4.78 -4.41
CA LEU A 8 -14.58 5.17 -3.37
C LEU A 8 -13.53 4.07 -3.28
N VAL A 9 -12.26 4.42 -3.50
CA VAL A 9 -11.16 3.46 -3.46
C VAL A 9 -10.43 3.60 -2.14
N LEU A 10 -10.34 2.50 -1.39
CA LEU A 10 -9.56 2.38 -0.16
C LEU A 10 -8.40 1.42 -0.41
N ILE A 11 -7.22 1.76 0.08
CA ILE A 11 -6.05 0.87 0.09
C ILE A 11 -5.62 0.76 1.55
N ASN A 12 -5.83 -0.42 2.16
CA ASN A 12 -5.62 -0.59 3.59
C ASN A 12 -5.01 -1.97 3.93
N PRO A 13 -3.81 -2.04 4.51
CA PRO A 13 -2.80 -0.97 4.72
C PRO A 13 -2.38 -0.27 3.43
N ASN A 14 -1.94 0.99 3.54
CA ASN A 14 -1.81 1.88 2.39
C ASN A 14 -0.42 1.84 1.72
N ASN A 15 -0.43 1.85 0.41
CA ASN A 15 0.70 2.21 -0.45
C ASN A 15 0.40 3.57 -1.10
N PRO A 16 1.20 4.64 -0.88
CA PRO A 16 2.62 4.61 -0.47
C PRO A 16 2.89 4.90 1.01
N THR A 17 1.89 5.24 1.82
CA THR A 17 2.11 5.88 3.13
C THR A 17 2.42 4.92 4.27
N GLY A 18 2.10 3.62 4.12
CA GLY A 18 2.15 2.65 5.22
C GLY A 18 1.08 2.90 6.30
N ASN A 19 0.15 3.81 6.07
CA ASN A 19 -0.94 4.07 7.02
C ASN A 19 -1.92 2.90 7.08
N VAL A 20 -2.54 2.72 8.25
CA VAL A 20 -3.61 1.75 8.49
C VAL A 20 -4.86 2.51 8.91
N ILE A 21 -5.95 2.30 8.19
CA ILE A 21 -7.27 2.82 8.54
C ILE A 21 -7.84 1.96 9.65
N LYS A 22 -8.17 2.57 10.79
CA LYS A 22 -8.71 1.88 11.96
C LYS A 22 -10.16 1.45 11.72
N LYS A 23 -10.62 0.49 12.51
CA LYS A 23 -12.00 -0.03 12.47
C LYS A 23 -13.04 1.09 12.48
N GLU A 24 -12.92 2.01 13.44
CA GLU A 24 -13.86 3.12 13.62
C GLU A 24 -13.82 4.13 12.46
N GLU A 25 -12.68 4.23 11.77
CA GLU A 25 -12.55 5.07 10.58
C GLU A 25 -13.19 4.39 9.36
N ILE A 26 -13.04 3.05 9.25
CA ILE A 26 -13.73 2.25 8.20
C ILE A 26 -15.25 2.39 8.37
N ASP A 27 -15.77 2.25 9.59
CA ASP A 27 -17.19 2.40 9.88
C ASP A 27 -17.70 3.79 9.46
N LYS A 28 -16.98 4.87 9.80
CA LYS A 28 -17.32 6.24 9.37
C LYS A 28 -17.28 6.42 7.85
N ILE A 29 -16.33 5.78 7.16
CA ILE A 29 -16.23 5.82 5.70
C ILE A 29 -17.44 5.13 5.06
N ILE A 30 -17.85 3.98 5.60
CA ILE A 30 -19.04 3.26 5.16
C ILE A 30 -20.29 4.09 5.39
N ASP A 31 -20.46 4.68 6.57
CA ASP A 31 -21.58 5.56 6.90
C ASP A 31 -21.64 6.76 5.95
N LEU A 32 -20.49 7.36 5.66
CA LEU A 32 -20.41 8.44 4.68
C LEU A 32 -20.78 7.95 3.28
N ALA A 33 -20.29 6.81 2.82
CA ALA A 33 -20.59 6.25 1.51
C ALA A 33 -22.08 5.88 1.37
N SER A 34 -22.74 5.45 2.43
CA SER A 34 -24.16 5.09 2.45
C SER A 34 -25.10 6.24 2.12
N GLN A 35 -24.64 7.48 2.31
CA GLN A 35 -25.43 8.68 1.97
C GLN A 35 -25.58 8.88 0.46
N TRP A 36 -24.81 8.17 -0.37
CA TRP A 36 -24.87 8.25 -1.83
C TRP A 36 -25.38 6.92 -2.42
N LYS A 37 -26.58 6.97 -2.97
CA LYS A 37 -27.31 5.80 -3.46
C LYS A 37 -26.50 4.90 -4.39
N ASN A 38 -25.59 5.45 -5.18
CA ASN A 38 -24.84 4.74 -6.22
C ASN A 38 -23.34 4.61 -5.89
N CYS A 39 -22.93 4.80 -4.63
CA CYS A 39 -21.54 4.65 -4.24
C CYS A 39 -21.23 3.17 -3.97
N THR A 40 -20.13 2.69 -4.53
CA THR A 40 -19.53 1.38 -4.27
C THR A 40 -18.12 1.61 -3.74
N ILE A 41 -17.69 0.83 -2.75
CA ILE A 41 -16.32 0.86 -2.23
C ILE A 41 -15.50 -0.22 -2.93
N ILE A 42 -14.33 0.15 -3.47
CA ILE A 42 -13.29 -0.80 -3.86
C ILE A 42 -12.25 -0.79 -2.72
N SER A 43 -12.08 -1.93 -2.06
CA SER A 43 -11.12 -2.11 -0.96
C SER A 43 -9.95 -2.96 -1.43
N ASP A 44 -8.79 -2.33 -1.66
CA ASP A 44 -7.53 -3.05 -1.92
C ASP A 44 -6.90 -3.43 -0.60
N GLU A 45 -6.99 -4.72 -0.27
CA GLU A 45 -6.53 -5.31 0.99
C GLU A 45 -5.29 -6.20 0.79
N ILE A 46 -4.50 -5.94 -0.26
CA ILE A 46 -3.32 -6.75 -0.63
C ILE A 46 -2.26 -6.83 0.49
N TYR A 47 -2.30 -5.93 1.48
CA TYR A 47 -1.40 -5.87 2.64
C TYR A 47 -2.08 -6.27 3.96
N ASP A 48 -3.24 -6.92 3.92
CA ASP A 48 -4.12 -7.23 5.07
C ASP A 48 -3.39 -7.82 6.28
N ARG A 49 -2.45 -8.75 6.07
CA ARG A 49 -1.66 -9.38 7.12
C ARG A 49 -0.39 -8.61 7.53
N LEU A 50 -0.17 -7.44 6.95
CA LEU A 50 0.98 -6.58 7.24
C LEU A 50 0.52 -5.35 8.03
N ASN A 51 -0.26 -5.57 9.07
CA ASN A 51 -0.69 -4.56 10.03
C ASN A 51 0.15 -4.70 11.31
N PHE A 52 0.84 -3.63 11.73
CA PHE A 52 1.75 -3.67 12.88
C PHE A 52 1.02 -3.52 14.22
N ASP A 53 -0.18 -2.96 14.20
CA ASP A 53 -0.95 -2.60 15.39
C ASP A 53 -2.06 -3.62 15.72
N GLY A 54 -2.05 -4.80 15.13
CA GLY A 54 -3.02 -5.86 15.41
C GLY A 54 -3.83 -6.30 14.19
N ASP A 55 -5.11 -6.62 14.39
CA ASP A 55 -5.95 -7.23 13.38
C ASP A 55 -6.30 -6.29 12.23
N HIS A 56 -6.38 -6.86 11.04
CA HIS A 56 -6.97 -6.22 9.87
C HIS A 56 -8.49 -6.39 9.89
N TYR A 57 -9.21 -5.32 9.62
CA TYR A 57 -10.65 -5.33 9.46
C TYR A 57 -11.00 -5.11 7.98
N SER A 58 -11.48 -6.17 7.31
CA SER A 58 -11.96 -6.03 5.95
C SER A 58 -13.15 -5.09 5.86
N THR A 59 -13.13 -4.16 4.92
CA THR A 59 -14.20 -3.19 4.70
C THR A 59 -15.53 -3.89 4.42
N ALA A 60 -15.51 -5.00 3.67
CA ALA A 60 -16.71 -5.78 3.35
C ALA A 60 -17.37 -6.37 4.59
N SER A 61 -16.58 -6.83 5.58
CA SER A 61 -17.12 -7.41 6.83
C SER A 61 -17.83 -6.38 7.72
N ARG A 62 -17.61 -5.11 7.46
CA ARG A 62 -18.19 -3.99 8.22
C ARG A 62 -19.39 -3.35 7.53
N SER A 63 -19.64 -3.65 6.25
CA SER A 63 -20.69 -3.01 5.46
C SER A 63 -21.96 -3.84 5.44
N SER A 64 -23.08 -3.24 5.85
CA SER A 64 -24.42 -3.85 5.77
C SER A 64 -25.28 -3.30 4.63
N ASN A 65 -24.92 -2.14 4.06
CA ASN A 65 -25.78 -1.38 3.15
C ASN A 65 -25.05 -0.72 1.98
N VAL A 66 -23.70 -0.79 1.96
CA VAL A 66 -22.89 -0.28 0.85
C VAL A 66 -22.21 -1.46 0.17
N PRO A 67 -22.29 -1.59 -1.16
CA PRO A 67 -21.55 -2.61 -1.88
C PRO A 67 -20.04 -2.40 -1.75
N VAL A 68 -19.31 -3.50 -1.52
CA VAL A 68 -17.83 -3.50 -1.40
C VAL A 68 -17.24 -4.54 -2.33
N ILE A 69 -16.27 -4.13 -3.13
CA ILE A 69 -15.45 -5.01 -3.96
C ILE A 69 -14.07 -5.10 -3.30
N THR A 70 -13.75 -6.22 -2.68
CA THR A 70 -12.44 -6.46 -2.05
C THR A 70 -11.48 -7.07 -3.06
N LEU A 71 -10.27 -6.53 -3.14
CA LEU A 71 -9.17 -7.03 -3.95
C LEU A 71 -8.05 -7.56 -3.03
N ASN A 72 -7.55 -8.76 -3.31
CA ASN A 72 -6.41 -9.34 -2.60
C ASN A 72 -5.66 -10.33 -3.50
N GLY A 73 -4.50 -10.84 -3.06
CA GLY A 73 -3.69 -11.77 -3.85
C GLY A 73 -2.40 -12.18 -3.15
N VAL A 74 -1.59 -12.96 -3.87
CA VAL A 74 -0.34 -13.54 -3.34
C VAL A 74 0.86 -12.60 -3.38
N SER A 75 0.74 -11.48 -4.10
CA SER A 75 1.91 -10.67 -4.49
C SER A 75 2.70 -10.08 -3.32
N LYS A 76 2.05 -9.80 -2.19
CA LYS A 76 2.66 -9.07 -1.07
C LYS A 76 2.85 -9.97 0.15
N VAL A 77 1.78 -10.48 0.70
CA VAL A 77 1.81 -11.34 1.89
C VAL A 77 2.61 -12.63 1.63
N TYR A 78 2.44 -13.25 0.47
CA TYR A 78 3.09 -14.53 0.13
C TYR A 78 4.37 -14.39 -0.70
N TYR A 79 4.92 -13.18 -0.85
CA TYR A 79 6.15 -12.93 -1.65
C TYR A 79 6.13 -13.48 -3.08
N ALA A 80 4.96 -13.63 -3.67
CA ALA A 80 4.80 -14.24 -4.97
C ALA A 80 4.25 -13.27 -6.05
N PRO A 81 4.87 -12.08 -6.25
CA PRO A 81 4.38 -11.12 -7.25
C PRO A 81 4.48 -11.67 -8.67
N GLY A 82 5.43 -12.56 -8.94
CA GLY A 82 5.62 -13.19 -10.25
C GLY A 82 4.53 -14.22 -10.61
N TRP A 83 3.76 -14.72 -9.65
CA TRP A 83 2.68 -15.67 -9.91
C TRP A 83 1.47 -15.05 -10.60
N ARG A 84 1.32 -13.75 -10.52
CA ARG A 84 0.25 -12.98 -11.16
C ARG A 84 -1.16 -13.49 -10.84
N ILE A 85 -1.42 -13.82 -9.57
CA ILE A 85 -2.70 -14.32 -9.10
C ILE A 85 -3.23 -13.49 -7.93
N GLY A 86 -4.54 -13.30 -7.92
CA GLY A 86 -5.31 -12.66 -6.88
C GLY A 86 -6.78 -13.03 -7.01
N TYR A 87 -7.60 -12.49 -6.14
CA TYR A 87 -9.05 -12.65 -6.18
C TYR A 87 -9.76 -11.31 -5.99
N MET A 88 -10.99 -11.30 -6.44
CA MET A 88 -11.96 -10.26 -6.19
C MET A 88 -13.14 -10.88 -5.45
N ALA A 89 -13.50 -10.32 -4.30
CA ALA A 89 -14.69 -10.71 -3.55
C ALA A 89 -15.73 -9.58 -3.64
N ILE A 90 -16.94 -9.90 -4.05
CA ILE A 90 -18.04 -8.93 -4.20
C ILE A 90 -19.03 -9.14 -3.06
N HIS A 91 -19.09 -8.18 -2.16
CA HIS A 91 -20.11 -8.07 -1.12
C HIS A 91 -21.15 -7.06 -1.57
N ASP A 92 -22.33 -7.54 -1.92
CA ASP A 92 -23.43 -6.72 -2.47
C ASP A 92 -24.74 -6.96 -1.71
N PRO A 93 -24.88 -6.41 -0.50
CA PRO A 93 -26.06 -6.60 0.34
C PRO A 93 -27.33 -5.93 -0.22
N THR A 94 -27.16 -5.12 -1.25
CA THR A 94 -28.25 -4.29 -1.84
C THR A 94 -28.56 -4.63 -3.28
N GLU A 95 -27.96 -5.68 -3.83
CA GLU A 95 -28.14 -6.19 -5.19
C GLU A 95 -27.93 -5.13 -6.30
N LYS A 96 -27.04 -4.14 -6.05
CA LYS A 96 -26.74 -3.05 -7.01
C LYS A 96 -25.67 -3.41 -8.02
N LEU A 97 -24.90 -4.48 -7.79
CA LEU A 97 -23.76 -4.86 -8.62
C LEU A 97 -24.04 -6.04 -9.56
N ILE A 98 -25.30 -6.43 -9.76
CA ILE A 98 -25.67 -7.59 -10.61
C ILE A 98 -25.12 -7.41 -12.02
N GLU A 99 -25.38 -6.27 -12.66
CA GLU A 99 -24.89 -5.98 -14.03
C GLU A 99 -23.36 -5.87 -14.09
N ILE A 100 -22.74 -5.33 -13.03
CA ILE A 100 -21.29 -5.23 -12.92
C ILE A 100 -20.68 -6.63 -12.79
N ARG A 101 -21.30 -7.52 -12.00
CA ARG A 101 -20.85 -8.92 -11.88
C ARG A 101 -20.89 -9.63 -13.22
N ASP A 102 -22.00 -9.52 -13.96
CA ASP A 102 -22.13 -10.08 -15.30
C ASP A 102 -21.09 -9.52 -16.28
N ALA A 103 -20.84 -8.22 -16.22
CA ALA A 103 -19.82 -7.59 -17.05
C ALA A 103 -18.41 -8.08 -16.73
N LEU A 104 -18.08 -8.23 -15.44
CA LEU A 104 -16.81 -8.77 -14.98
C LEU A 104 -16.61 -10.23 -15.41
N GLU A 105 -17.64 -11.07 -15.31
CA GLU A 105 -17.59 -12.45 -15.78
C GLU A 105 -17.32 -12.53 -17.28
N ARG A 106 -17.96 -11.67 -18.09
CA ARG A 106 -17.69 -11.60 -19.54
C ARG A 106 -16.25 -11.16 -19.83
N LEU A 107 -15.71 -10.19 -19.09
CA LEU A 107 -14.33 -9.75 -19.21
C LEU A 107 -13.35 -10.85 -18.82
N LEU A 108 -13.63 -11.58 -17.74
CA LEU A 108 -12.77 -12.69 -17.29
C LEU A 108 -12.70 -13.83 -18.33
N ARG A 109 -13.78 -14.11 -19.04
CA ARG A 109 -13.81 -15.10 -20.14
C ARG A 109 -12.85 -14.77 -21.28
N SER A 110 -12.61 -13.50 -21.55
CA SER A 110 -11.64 -13.08 -22.61
C SER A 110 -10.19 -13.47 -22.28
N ARG A 111 -9.89 -13.64 -20.99
CA ARG A 111 -8.58 -14.08 -20.50
C ARG A 111 -8.51 -15.59 -20.23
N LEU A 112 -9.63 -16.30 -20.27
CA LEU A 112 -9.82 -17.69 -19.88
C LEU A 112 -9.78 -17.88 -18.36
N CYS A 113 -8.57 -18.06 -17.76
CA CYS A 113 -8.40 -18.22 -16.33
C CYS A 113 -7.01 -17.73 -15.86
N ALA A 114 -6.84 -17.57 -14.56
CA ALA A 114 -5.52 -17.45 -13.96
C ALA A 114 -4.79 -18.82 -14.06
N SER A 115 -3.45 -18.79 -13.97
CA SER A 115 -2.62 -19.99 -14.01
C SER A 115 -3.10 -21.06 -13.02
N THR A 116 -3.49 -22.25 -13.48
CA THR A 116 -3.99 -23.34 -12.63
C THR A 116 -2.99 -23.73 -11.54
N PRO A 117 -1.68 -23.95 -11.82
CA PRO A 117 -0.70 -24.23 -10.76
C PRO A 117 -0.64 -23.12 -9.69
N ALA A 118 -0.73 -21.84 -10.10
CA ALA A 118 -0.73 -20.73 -9.16
C ALA A 118 -2.00 -20.72 -8.30
N GLN A 119 -3.17 -21.10 -8.82
CA GLN A 119 -4.40 -21.24 -8.05
C GLN A 119 -4.27 -22.29 -6.95
N TYR A 120 -3.74 -23.48 -7.28
CA TYR A 120 -3.49 -24.52 -6.29
C TYR A 120 -2.47 -24.10 -5.23
N GLY A 121 -1.38 -23.43 -5.65
CA GLY A 121 -0.40 -22.87 -4.73
C GLY A 121 -1.01 -21.84 -3.80
N TYR A 122 -1.85 -20.94 -4.31
CA TYR A 122 -2.53 -19.94 -3.47
C TYR A 122 -3.52 -20.61 -2.50
N LEU A 123 -4.29 -21.59 -2.97
CA LEU A 123 -5.19 -22.36 -2.11
C LEU A 123 -4.44 -23.06 -0.97
N ALA A 124 -3.26 -23.63 -1.27
CA ALA A 124 -2.40 -24.24 -0.26
C ALA A 124 -1.90 -23.20 0.76
N GLY A 125 -1.51 -22.00 0.30
CA GLY A 125 -1.12 -20.91 1.18
C GLY A 125 -2.26 -20.42 2.09
N LEU A 126 -3.48 -20.34 1.57
CA LEU A 126 -4.66 -19.93 2.35
C LEU A 126 -5.09 -20.95 3.40
N LYS A 127 -4.90 -22.27 3.13
CA LYS A 127 -5.30 -23.38 4.00
C LYS A 127 -4.17 -23.92 4.88
N GLY A 128 -2.93 -23.61 4.51
CA GLY A 128 -1.74 -24.13 5.16
C GLY A 128 -1.41 -23.43 6.46
N ASP A 129 -0.33 -23.87 7.07
CA ASP A 129 0.23 -23.22 8.25
C ASP A 129 0.65 -21.79 7.93
N SER A 130 0.28 -20.87 8.79
CA SER A 130 0.61 -19.44 8.68
C SER A 130 1.58 -18.95 9.77
N SER A 131 2.17 -19.85 10.56
CA SER A 131 3.10 -19.50 11.65
C SER A 131 4.30 -18.67 11.18
N TRP A 132 4.81 -18.93 9.97
CA TRP A 132 5.87 -18.16 9.32
C TRP A 132 5.55 -16.66 9.15
N MET A 133 4.26 -16.30 9.16
CA MET A 133 3.82 -14.91 9.03
C MET A 133 4.25 -14.05 10.21
N GLU A 134 4.32 -14.61 11.41
CA GLU A 134 4.74 -13.89 12.61
C GLU A 134 6.21 -13.47 12.49
N ASP A 135 7.09 -14.40 12.10
CA ASP A 135 8.50 -14.10 11.87
C ASP A 135 8.68 -13.05 10.77
N TYR A 136 7.89 -13.16 9.71
CA TYR A 136 7.90 -12.18 8.62
C TYR A 136 7.47 -10.79 9.08
N LEU A 137 6.37 -10.70 9.80
CA LEU A 137 5.86 -9.43 10.33
C LEU A 137 6.85 -8.82 11.31
N ASN A 138 7.43 -9.62 12.22
CA ASN A 138 8.45 -9.19 13.16
C ASN A 138 9.70 -8.63 12.44
N MET A 139 10.15 -9.28 11.37
CA MET A 139 11.24 -8.78 10.53
C MET A 139 10.88 -7.41 9.92
N ILE A 140 9.69 -7.26 9.36
CA ILE A 140 9.24 -5.99 8.77
C ILE A 140 9.17 -4.89 9.82
N ILE A 141 8.62 -5.16 11.00
CA ILE A 141 8.55 -4.20 12.11
C ILE A 141 9.97 -3.79 12.56
N LYS A 142 10.91 -4.73 12.64
CA LYS A 142 12.30 -4.45 12.97
C LYS A 142 12.94 -3.52 11.94
N HIS A 143 12.75 -3.77 10.65
CA HIS A 143 13.25 -2.93 9.57
C HIS A 143 12.60 -1.54 9.58
N ASN A 144 11.29 -1.46 9.86
CA ASN A 144 10.58 -0.21 10.05
C ASN A 144 11.24 0.64 11.16
N ASN A 145 11.45 0.05 12.34
CA ASN A 145 12.06 0.74 13.48
C ASN A 145 13.50 1.19 13.19
N LEU A 146 14.28 0.35 12.51
CA LEU A 146 15.64 0.71 12.06
C LEU A 146 15.60 1.94 11.15
N CYS A 147 14.72 1.95 10.14
CA CYS A 147 14.61 3.08 9.23
C CYS A 147 14.12 4.35 9.92
N LEU A 148 13.12 4.27 10.80
CA LEU A 148 12.64 5.41 11.59
C LEU A 148 13.75 6.02 12.45
N ASN A 149 14.53 5.18 13.13
CA ASN A 149 15.66 5.63 13.97
C ASN A 149 16.74 6.34 13.17
N HIS A 150 16.96 5.94 11.91
CA HIS A 150 17.90 6.62 11.01
C HIS A 150 17.33 7.92 10.46
N ILE A 151 16.11 7.89 9.89
CA ILE A 151 15.48 9.05 9.26
C ILE A 151 15.33 10.20 10.25
N ASN A 152 14.99 9.92 11.50
CA ASN A 152 14.86 10.95 12.55
C ASN A 152 16.16 11.67 12.89
N LYS A 153 17.31 11.21 12.40
CA LYS A 153 18.63 11.82 12.58
C LYS A 153 19.14 12.54 11.34
N ILE A 154 18.44 12.43 10.22
CA ILE A 154 18.83 13.03 8.95
C ILE A 154 18.13 14.37 8.80
N ASP A 155 18.90 15.44 8.72
CA ASP A 155 18.38 16.78 8.44
C ASP A 155 17.88 16.87 6.99
N GLY A 156 16.77 17.54 6.80
CA GLY A 156 16.19 17.75 5.46
C GLY A 156 15.15 16.71 5.01
N ILE A 157 14.84 15.74 5.86
CA ILE A 157 13.72 14.79 5.64
C ILE A 157 12.95 14.54 6.93
N SER A 158 11.72 14.07 6.81
CA SER A 158 10.88 13.62 7.93
C SER A 158 9.90 12.53 7.47
N VAL A 159 9.37 11.74 8.39
CA VAL A 159 8.42 10.69 8.05
C VAL A 159 7.36 10.54 9.15
N GLN A 160 6.10 10.32 8.74
CA GLN A 160 5.09 9.79 9.64
C GLN A 160 5.31 8.27 9.77
N PRO A 161 5.39 7.73 11.01
CA PRO A 161 5.64 6.31 11.21
C PRO A 161 4.57 5.46 10.50
N PRO A 162 4.96 4.56 9.58
CA PRO A 162 4.03 3.62 9.00
C PRO A 162 3.53 2.63 10.06
N ARG A 163 2.30 2.18 9.89
CA ARG A 163 1.61 1.25 10.79
C ARG A 163 1.30 -0.08 10.11
N GLY A 164 1.67 -0.21 8.83
CA GLY A 164 1.48 -1.42 8.06
C GLY A 164 2.17 -1.37 6.70
N ALA A 165 1.96 -2.40 5.89
CA ALA A 165 2.65 -2.64 4.63
C ALA A 165 4.19 -2.70 4.84
N PHE A 166 4.98 -2.24 3.87
CA PHE A 166 6.45 -2.18 3.94
C PHE A 166 7.00 -0.94 3.23
N TYR A 167 6.26 0.17 3.32
CA TYR A 167 6.60 1.46 2.70
C TYR A 167 6.70 2.56 3.73
N MET A 168 7.63 3.48 3.49
CA MET A 168 7.68 4.79 4.12
C MET A 168 7.50 5.87 3.07
N PHE A 169 6.64 6.83 3.37
CA PHE A 169 6.42 8.01 2.53
C PHE A 169 7.10 9.20 3.18
N VAL A 170 8.36 9.36 2.82
CA VAL A 170 9.28 10.32 3.45
C VAL A 170 9.06 11.69 2.83
N ARG A 171 8.83 12.69 3.68
CA ARG A 171 8.72 14.09 3.28
C ARG A 171 10.12 14.70 3.16
N ILE A 172 10.38 15.40 2.07
CA ILE A 172 11.57 16.21 1.86
C ILE A 172 11.33 17.58 2.48
N THR A 173 12.09 17.94 3.49
CA THR A 173 12.01 19.25 4.17
C THR A 173 13.18 20.17 3.81
N HIS A 174 14.20 19.64 3.13
CA HIS A 174 15.36 20.39 2.64
C HIS A 174 14.92 21.50 1.68
N GLU A 175 15.35 22.75 1.92
CA GLU A 175 14.85 23.95 1.23
C GLU A 175 14.86 23.88 -0.30
N TYR A 176 15.94 23.37 -0.87
CA TYR A 176 16.06 23.23 -2.34
C TYR A 176 15.20 22.09 -2.89
N TRP A 177 15.17 20.94 -2.19
CA TRP A 177 14.56 19.72 -2.71
C TRP A 177 13.05 19.58 -2.44
N LYS A 178 12.51 20.30 -1.46
CA LYS A 178 11.11 20.13 -1.00
C LYS A 178 10.04 20.33 -2.08
N ASN A 179 10.38 20.99 -3.20
CA ASN A 179 9.48 21.20 -4.33
C ASN A 179 9.89 20.43 -5.59
N ASN A 180 11.00 19.69 -5.55
CA ASN A 180 11.66 19.04 -6.69
C ASN A 180 11.87 17.54 -6.43
N ASP A 181 10.85 16.83 -5.92
CA ASP A 181 10.94 15.42 -5.53
C ASP A 181 11.37 14.48 -6.66
N LYS A 182 10.97 14.77 -7.90
CA LYS A 182 11.39 13.99 -9.06
C LYS A 182 12.88 14.15 -9.35
N GLU A 183 13.39 15.37 -9.33
CA GLU A 183 14.81 15.65 -9.54
C GLU A 183 15.65 15.09 -8.39
N PHE A 184 15.18 15.25 -7.13
CA PHE A 184 15.78 14.64 -5.96
C PHE A 184 16.02 13.15 -6.15
N VAL A 185 15.00 12.40 -6.55
CA VAL A 185 15.08 10.94 -6.74
C VAL A 185 16.04 10.58 -7.88
N LEU A 186 16.03 11.32 -9.00
CA LEU A 186 16.92 11.06 -10.12
C LEU A 186 18.39 11.33 -9.77
N ARG A 187 18.67 12.44 -9.07
CA ARG A 187 20.04 12.74 -8.63
C ARG A 187 20.52 11.79 -7.54
N LEU A 188 19.66 11.45 -6.58
CA LEU A 188 19.97 10.44 -5.57
C LEU A 188 20.35 9.08 -6.21
N LEU A 189 19.64 8.68 -7.26
CA LEU A 189 19.95 7.47 -8.01
C LEU A 189 21.31 7.57 -8.72
N ASN A 190 21.54 8.68 -9.45
CA ASN A 190 22.77 8.86 -10.24
C ASN A 190 24.01 9.04 -9.36
N ASP A 191 23.92 9.86 -8.32
CA ASP A 191 25.07 10.30 -7.53
C ASP A 191 25.37 9.33 -6.36
N LYS A 192 24.35 8.67 -5.83
CA LYS A 192 24.47 7.81 -4.64
C LYS A 192 24.00 6.37 -4.85
N HIS A 193 23.47 6.03 -6.04
CA HIS A 193 22.98 4.69 -6.39
C HIS A 193 21.90 4.17 -5.41
N VAL A 194 21.03 5.07 -4.96
CA VAL A 194 19.87 4.74 -4.11
C VAL A 194 18.60 4.96 -4.91
N LEU A 195 17.85 3.87 -5.15
CA LEU A 195 16.59 3.91 -5.88
C LEU A 195 15.41 4.03 -4.91
N VAL A 196 14.69 5.14 -5.02
CA VAL A 196 13.41 5.40 -4.36
C VAL A 196 12.41 5.91 -5.41
N VAL A 197 11.14 6.09 -5.05
CA VAL A 197 10.10 6.54 -5.98
C VAL A 197 9.62 7.93 -5.58
N HIS A 198 9.60 8.88 -6.50
CA HIS A 198 9.15 10.23 -6.23
C HIS A 198 7.65 10.29 -5.90
N GLY A 199 7.29 11.12 -4.92
CA GLY A 199 5.95 11.17 -4.38
C GLY A 199 4.92 11.77 -5.34
N SER A 200 5.31 12.74 -6.16
CA SER A 200 4.45 13.33 -7.20
C SER A 200 3.94 12.30 -8.23
N GLY A 201 4.57 11.12 -8.35
CA GLY A 201 4.09 10.00 -9.15
C GLY A 201 2.86 9.30 -8.56
N PHE A 202 2.59 9.45 -7.24
CA PHE A 202 1.39 8.93 -6.59
C PHE A 202 0.26 9.96 -6.57
N SER A 203 0.60 11.23 -6.36
CA SER A 203 -0.36 12.34 -6.38
C SER A 203 0.38 13.65 -6.70
N ALA A 204 -0.07 14.35 -7.73
CA ALA A 204 0.48 15.65 -8.08
C ALA A 204 0.29 16.70 -6.97
N GLN A 205 -0.80 16.59 -6.20
CA GLN A 205 -1.15 17.53 -5.13
C GLN A 205 -0.55 17.14 -3.79
N TYR A 206 -0.72 15.88 -3.36
CA TYR A 206 -0.37 15.43 -2.00
C TYR A 206 0.95 14.65 -1.94
N GLY A 207 1.43 14.17 -3.08
CA GLY A 207 2.70 13.44 -3.15
C GLY A 207 3.91 14.33 -3.40
N LYS A 208 3.71 15.55 -3.92
CA LYS A 208 4.80 16.49 -4.18
C LYS A 208 5.63 16.75 -2.90
N GLY A 209 6.94 16.79 -3.05
CA GLY A 209 7.86 16.98 -1.93
C GLY A 209 8.03 15.73 -1.05
N HIS A 210 7.70 14.55 -1.56
CA HIS A 210 7.89 13.28 -0.88
C HIS A 210 8.63 12.29 -1.78
N PHE A 211 9.15 11.23 -1.15
CA PHE A 211 9.54 10.01 -1.85
C PHE A 211 9.08 8.78 -1.08
N ARG A 212 8.79 7.69 -1.80
CA ARG A 212 8.49 6.39 -1.19
C ARG A 212 9.73 5.52 -1.19
N MET A 213 10.09 5.01 -0.02
CA MET A 213 11.07 3.93 0.13
C MET A 213 10.41 2.63 0.57
N VAL A 214 11.10 1.51 0.30
CA VAL A 214 10.71 0.15 0.70
C VAL A 214 11.70 -0.33 1.74
N PHE A 215 11.23 -0.90 2.86
CA PHE A 215 12.11 -1.39 3.92
C PHE A 215 12.13 -2.93 4.03
N LEU A 216 12.00 -3.61 2.87
CA LEU A 216 12.19 -5.08 2.76
C LEU A 216 13.65 -5.54 2.68
N PRO A 217 14.60 -4.77 2.11
CA PRO A 217 16.01 -5.20 2.06
C PRO A 217 16.60 -5.45 3.45
N SER A 218 17.72 -6.19 3.50
CA SER A 218 18.43 -6.47 4.76
C SER A 218 18.85 -5.18 5.49
N GLU A 219 18.98 -5.25 6.81
CA GLU A 219 19.38 -4.12 7.66
C GLU A 219 20.66 -3.43 7.16
N LYS A 220 21.64 -4.22 6.68
CA LYS A 220 22.88 -3.69 6.09
C LYS A 220 22.62 -2.81 4.86
N ILE A 221 21.73 -3.25 3.97
CA ILE A 221 21.36 -2.49 2.75
C ILE A 221 20.59 -1.24 3.14
N LEU A 222 19.64 -1.35 4.06
CA LEU A 222 18.82 -0.22 4.52
C LEU A 222 19.70 0.85 5.20
N THR A 223 20.57 0.45 6.11
CA THR A 223 21.51 1.36 6.78
C THR A 223 22.40 2.07 5.77
N ASN A 224 22.99 1.33 4.83
CA ASN A 224 23.85 1.90 3.80
C ASN A 224 23.09 2.91 2.91
N ALA A 225 21.87 2.58 2.51
CA ALA A 225 21.04 3.47 1.69
C ALA A 225 20.69 4.76 2.45
N LEU A 226 20.32 4.66 3.72
CA LEU A 226 20.00 5.83 4.56
C LEU A 226 21.23 6.72 4.83
N THR A 227 22.41 6.12 5.05
CA THR A 227 23.68 6.87 5.15
C THR A 227 23.95 7.66 3.86
N ARG A 228 23.74 7.04 2.67
CA ARG A 228 23.93 7.72 1.40
C ARG A 228 22.90 8.82 1.14
N ILE A 229 21.68 8.68 1.65
CA ILE A 229 20.66 9.75 1.60
C ILE A 229 21.12 10.94 2.44
N ASP A 230 21.61 10.68 3.65
CA ASP A 230 22.16 11.72 4.53
C ASP A 230 23.33 12.47 3.88
N GLU A 231 24.34 11.73 3.39
CA GLU A 231 25.46 12.31 2.63
C GLU A 231 25.01 13.12 1.41
N PHE A 232 23.97 12.69 0.71
CA PHE A 232 23.43 13.42 -0.45
C PHE A 232 22.81 14.75 -0.05
N LEU A 233 22.08 14.79 1.07
CA LEU A 233 21.45 16.00 1.58
C LEU A 233 22.44 17.01 2.13
N GLN A 234 23.62 16.55 2.58
CA GLN A 234 24.71 17.43 3.10
C GLN A 234 25.61 17.99 1.98
N GLN A 235 25.47 17.51 0.73
CA GLN A 235 26.30 18.01 -0.38
C GLN A 235 25.92 19.43 -0.79
N PRO A 236 26.90 20.28 -1.16
CA PRO A 236 26.62 21.55 -1.81
C PRO A 236 25.77 21.34 -3.07
N ILE A 237 24.79 22.16 -3.27
CA ILE A 237 23.96 22.13 -4.48
C ILE A 237 24.69 22.90 -5.56
N ASN A 238 25.26 22.17 -6.53
CA ASN A 238 25.90 22.73 -7.71
C ASN A 238 24.92 22.83 -8.88
#